data_f255362321a3c5772d62cd1c714254ae
#
_entry.id   f255362321a3c5772d62cd1c714254ae
#
_cell.length_a   1.000
_cell.length_b   1.000
_cell.length_c   1.000
_cell.angle_alpha   90.00
_cell.angle_beta   90.00
_cell.angle_gamma   90.00
#
_symmetry.space_group_name_H-M   'P 1'
#
loop_
_entity.id
_entity.type
_entity.pdbx_description
1 polymer ?
#
loop_
_entity_poly.entity_id
_entity_poly.type
_entity_poly.pdbx_seq_one_letter_code
_entity_poly.pdbx_strand_id
1 'polypeptide(L)'
;MFEIESKTPDEITIITKKTTIKFNIADAIIDAGLAVGKISGPGEFEIGDATIRGIATESGKTIYDVEVGGAHTGIIGGIEENLDDIVADILCTSSVRAIREIEPKLIISMGNVDGMVADLKLTARTEKKLKVKNLDSLPATKEVVVLN
;
A
#
# COMPACT_ATOMS: atom_id res chain seq x y z
N MET A 1 11.48 -9.33 5.86
CA MET A 1 10.11 -9.71 6.23
C MET A 1 9.19 -9.74 5.02
N PHE A 2 9.13 -8.68 4.23
CA PHE A 2 8.42 -8.68 2.95
C PHE A 2 9.01 -7.66 1.99
N GLU A 3 8.60 -7.75 0.72
CA GLU A 3 9.01 -6.82 -0.33
C GLU A 3 7.76 -6.24 -1.00
N ILE A 4 7.87 -5.03 -1.50
CA ILE A 4 6.80 -4.36 -2.26
C ILE A 4 7.33 -3.98 -3.63
N GLU A 5 6.57 -4.33 -4.66
CA GLU A 5 6.84 -3.98 -6.06
C GLU A 5 5.62 -3.28 -6.66
N SER A 6 5.86 -2.44 -7.65
CA SER A 6 4.79 -1.82 -8.43
C SER A 6 5.30 -1.59 -9.86
N LYS A 7 4.57 -2.11 -10.84
CA LYS A 7 4.88 -1.93 -12.26
C LYS A 7 3.95 -0.92 -12.93
N THR A 8 2.80 -0.68 -12.34
CA THR A 8 1.82 0.29 -12.83
C THR A 8 1.28 1.10 -11.66
N PRO A 9 0.73 2.32 -11.91
CA PRO A 9 0.17 3.14 -10.84
C PRO A 9 -1.03 2.52 -10.11
N ASP A 10 -1.67 1.52 -10.70
CA ASP A 10 -2.88 0.90 -10.15
C ASP A 10 -2.61 -0.41 -9.41
N GLU A 11 -1.38 -0.90 -9.43
CA GLU A 11 -1.05 -2.23 -8.92
C GLU A 11 0.10 -2.20 -7.93
N ILE A 12 -0.10 -2.87 -6.80
CA ILE A 12 0.92 -3.10 -5.77
C ILE A 12 1.04 -4.60 -5.55
N THR A 13 2.27 -5.10 -5.56
CA THR A 13 2.56 -6.50 -5.25
C THR A 13 3.32 -6.60 -3.94
N ILE A 14 2.80 -7.38 -3.01
CA ILE A 14 3.46 -7.68 -1.73
C ILE A 14 3.97 -9.12 -1.78
N ILE A 15 5.26 -9.29 -1.54
CA ILE A 15 5.93 -10.58 -1.59
C ILE A 15 6.45 -10.91 -0.20
N THR A 16 5.96 -12.00 0.37
CA THR A 16 6.42 -12.54 1.64
C THR A 16 7.13 -13.87 1.40
N LYS A 17 7.65 -14.49 2.47
CA LYS A 17 8.25 -15.82 2.37
C LYS A 17 7.25 -16.89 1.92
N LYS A 18 5.98 -16.70 2.24
CA LYS A 18 4.93 -17.70 2.02
C LYS A 18 4.04 -17.42 0.83
N THR A 19 3.96 -16.16 0.39
CA THR A 19 2.98 -15.80 -0.63
C THR A 19 3.37 -14.55 -1.41
N THR A 20 2.79 -14.43 -2.60
CA THR A 20 2.85 -13.22 -3.43
C THR A 20 1.43 -12.78 -3.70
N ILE A 21 1.11 -11.55 -3.37
CA ILE A 21 -0.24 -11.01 -3.46
C ILE A 21 -0.22 -9.73 -4.28
N LYS A 22 -1.02 -9.69 -5.33
CA LYS A 22 -1.19 -8.50 -6.17
C LYS A 22 -2.50 -7.80 -5.82
N PHE A 23 -2.42 -6.51 -5.59
CA PHE A 23 -3.57 -5.66 -5.33
C PHE A 23 -3.77 -4.74 -6.52
N ASN A 24 -4.92 -4.86 -7.19
CA ASN A 24 -5.32 -3.94 -8.24
C ASN A 24 -6.38 -3.01 -7.67
N ILE A 25 -6.01 -1.74 -7.46
CA ILE A 25 -6.90 -0.78 -6.81
C ILE A 25 -8.02 -0.32 -7.74
N ALA A 26 -7.77 -0.27 -9.05
CA ALA A 26 -8.77 0.18 -10.02
C ALA A 26 -9.94 -0.81 -10.12
N ASP A 27 -9.65 -2.11 -10.09
CA ASP A 27 -10.65 -3.18 -10.22
C ASP A 27 -11.09 -3.76 -8.88
N ALA A 28 -10.49 -3.33 -7.77
CA ALA A 28 -10.73 -3.87 -6.42
C ALA A 28 -10.54 -5.39 -6.37
N ILE A 29 -9.46 -5.87 -6.96
CA ILE A 29 -9.13 -7.30 -7.03
C ILE A 29 -7.83 -7.58 -6.30
N ILE A 30 -7.84 -8.64 -5.50
CA ILE A 30 -6.66 -9.26 -4.88
C ILE A 30 -6.38 -10.54 -5.62
N ASP A 31 -5.18 -10.69 -6.18
CA ASP A 31 -4.74 -11.91 -6.84
C ASP A 31 -3.64 -12.55 -5.99
N ALA A 32 -3.94 -13.67 -5.39
CA ALA A 32 -3.02 -14.40 -4.51
C ALA A 32 -2.48 -15.69 -5.16
N GLY A 33 -2.48 -15.75 -6.49
CA GLY A 33 -1.93 -16.86 -7.25
C GLY A 33 -2.88 -18.04 -7.43
N LEU A 34 -2.35 -19.12 -7.98
CA LEU A 34 -3.15 -20.27 -8.40
C LEU A 34 -3.84 -21.02 -7.25
N ALA A 35 -3.19 -21.05 -6.08
CA ALA A 35 -3.71 -21.79 -4.94
C ALA A 35 -4.93 -21.12 -4.28
N VAL A 36 -4.94 -19.79 -4.23
CA VAL A 36 -6.00 -19.00 -3.59
C VAL A 36 -6.94 -18.39 -4.61
N GLY A 37 -6.40 -17.96 -5.76
CA GLY A 37 -7.17 -17.33 -6.83
C GLY A 37 -7.36 -15.84 -6.62
N LYS A 38 -8.43 -15.30 -7.22
CA LYS A 38 -8.77 -13.88 -7.19
C LYS A 38 -9.92 -13.62 -6.24
N ILE A 39 -9.79 -12.58 -5.45
CA ILE A 39 -10.79 -12.14 -4.49
C ILE A 39 -11.19 -10.72 -4.87
N SER A 40 -12.47 -10.43 -4.93
CA SER A 40 -12.97 -9.10 -5.25
C SER A 40 -13.78 -8.51 -4.10
N GLY A 41 -13.76 -7.17 -4.01
CA GLY A 41 -14.54 -6.42 -3.04
C GLY A 41 -13.94 -6.38 -1.63
N PRO A 42 -14.70 -5.84 -0.66
CA PRO A 42 -14.25 -5.72 0.72
C PRO A 42 -14.32 -7.05 1.47
N GLY A 43 -13.67 -7.10 2.62
CA GLY A 43 -13.67 -8.27 3.51
C GLY A 43 -12.37 -8.41 4.27
N GLU A 44 -12.28 -9.43 5.10
CA GLU A 44 -11.07 -9.77 5.85
C GLU A 44 -10.57 -11.13 5.41
N PHE A 45 -9.27 -11.24 5.14
CA PHE A 45 -8.66 -12.44 4.59
C PHE A 45 -7.30 -12.69 5.24
N GLU A 46 -6.99 -13.97 5.49
CA GLU A 46 -5.65 -14.40 5.85
C GLU A 46 -5.08 -15.20 4.68
N ILE A 47 -3.96 -14.73 4.13
CA ILE A 47 -3.30 -15.37 3.00
C ILE A 47 -1.82 -15.52 3.35
N GLY A 48 -1.39 -16.77 3.59
CA GLY A 48 -0.05 -17.04 4.04
C GLY A 48 0.21 -16.38 5.40
N ASP A 49 1.20 -15.50 5.43
CA ASP A 49 1.58 -14.71 6.62
C ASP A 49 1.06 -13.27 6.58
N ALA A 50 0.16 -12.97 5.66
CA ALA A 50 -0.47 -11.65 5.54
C ALA A 50 -1.92 -11.68 6.02
N THR A 51 -2.28 -10.66 6.79
CA THR A 51 -3.68 -10.39 7.16
C THR A 51 -4.15 -9.19 6.36
N ILE A 52 -5.20 -9.36 5.57
CA ILE A 52 -5.69 -8.34 4.65
C ILE A 52 -7.08 -7.90 5.08
N ARG A 53 -7.27 -6.59 5.16
CA ARG A 53 -8.57 -5.99 5.41
C ARG A 53 -8.93 -5.07 4.25
N GLY A 54 -9.94 -5.46 3.47
CA GLY A 54 -10.52 -4.65 2.41
C GLY A 54 -11.68 -3.84 2.97
N ILE A 55 -11.62 -2.53 2.83
CA ILE A 55 -12.58 -1.59 3.40
C ILE A 55 -13.39 -0.96 2.27
N ALA A 56 -14.71 -1.13 2.32
CA ALA A 56 -15.62 -0.51 1.37
C ALA A 56 -15.67 1.00 1.57
N THR A 57 -15.80 1.74 0.48
CA THR A 57 -15.99 3.19 0.51
C THR A 57 -17.35 3.55 -0.06
N GLU A 58 -17.83 4.76 0.20
CA GLU A 58 -19.13 5.24 -0.28
C GLU A 58 -19.23 5.25 -1.81
N SER A 59 -18.10 5.47 -2.49
CA SER A 59 -18.04 5.46 -3.96
C SER A 59 -18.05 4.05 -4.56
N GLY A 60 -18.11 3.00 -3.74
CA GLY A 60 -18.11 1.62 -4.21
C GLY A 60 -16.73 1.05 -4.49
N LYS A 61 -15.67 1.79 -4.16
CA LYS A 61 -14.29 1.34 -4.28
C LYS A 61 -13.85 0.66 -3.00
N THR A 62 -12.71 -0.03 -3.05
CA THR A 62 -12.15 -0.74 -1.89
C THR A 62 -10.73 -0.24 -1.64
N ILE A 63 -10.42 0.06 -0.38
CA ILE A 63 -9.07 0.35 0.08
C ILE A 63 -8.59 -0.81 0.95
N TYR A 64 -7.29 -1.00 1.02
CA TYR A 64 -6.72 -2.19 1.68
C TYR A 64 -5.73 -1.83 2.78
N ASP A 65 -5.78 -2.60 3.87
CA ASP A 65 -4.80 -2.59 4.94
C ASP A 65 -4.22 -3.99 5.02
N VAL A 66 -2.92 -4.11 4.80
CA VAL A 66 -2.21 -5.39 4.79
C VAL A 66 -1.22 -5.42 5.93
N GLU A 67 -1.36 -6.36 6.84
CA GLU A 67 -0.45 -6.53 7.96
C GLU A 67 0.42 -7.76 7.75
N VAL A 68 1.74 -7.56 7.82
CA VAL A 68 2.74 -8.62 7.77
C VAL A 68 3.76 -8.37 8.87
N GLY A 69 3.86 -9.30 9.81
CA GLY A 69 4.83 -9.20 10.90
C GLY A 69 4.72 -7.94 11.75
N GLY A 70 3.51 -7.42 11.95
CA GLY A 70 3.25 -6.22 12.73
C GLY A 70 3.36 -4.91 11.95
N ALA A 71 3.83 -4.93 10.72
CA ALA A 71 3.89 -3.74 9.86
C ALA A 71 2.63 -3.63 9.00
N HIS A 72 2.01 -2.46 8.98
CA HIS A 72 0.81 -2.18 8.22
C HIS A 72 1.12 -1.42 6.94
N THR A 73 0.66 -1.94 5.81
CA THR A 73 0.73 -1.28 4.51
C THR A 73 -0.68 -0.93 4.06
N GLY A 74 -0.95 0.35 3.92
CA GLY A 74 -2.21 0.83 3.35
C GLY A 74 -2.07 0.98 1.84
N ILE A 75 -3.04 0.47 1.08
CA ILE A 75 -3.06 0.58 -0.38
C ILE A 75 -4.37 1.25 -0.76
N ILE A 76 -4.31 2.52 -1.12
CA ILE A 76 -5.52 3.33 -1.33
C ILE A 76 -5.56 4.03 -2.69
N GLY A 77 -4.44 4.09 -3.42
CA GLY A 77 -4.41 4.83 -4.69
C GLY A 77 -4.80 6.29 -4.49
N GLY A 78 -5.71 6.78 -5.31
CA GLY A 78 -6.24 8.14 -5.20
C GLY A 78 -7.51 8.26 -4.38
N ILE A 79 -7.94 7.19 -3.69
CA ILE A 79 -9.17 7.19 -2.89
C ILE A 79 -8.95 7.99 -1.61
N GLU A 80 -9.86 8.92 -1.31
CA GLU A 80 -9.78 9.82 -0.14
C GLU A 80 -10.93 9.63 0.83
N GLU A 81 -11.61 8.48 0.76
CA GLU A 81 -12.71 8.12 1.63
C GLU A 81 -12.27 7.11 2.69
N ASN A 82 -12.89 7.15 3.85
CA ASN A 82 -12.64 6.21 4.95
C ASN A 82 -11.18 6.16 5.43
N LEU A 83 -10.47 7.28 5.31
CA LEU A 83 -9.06 7.35 5.69
C LEU A 83 -8.82 7.10 7.18
N ASP A 84 -9.81 7.38 8.03
CA ASP A 84 -9.73 7.11 9.47
C ASP A 84 -9.70 5.62 9.80
N ASP A 85 -10.12 4.78 8.86
CA ASP A 85 -10.12 3.32 9.04
C ASP A 85 -8.77 2.69 8.69
N ILE A 86 -7.83 3.48 8.16
CA ILE A 86 -6.50 3.02 7.78
C ILE A 86 -5.47 3.47 8.81
N VAL A 87 -4.74 2.49 9.34
CA VAL A 87 -3.53 2.72 10.12
C VAL A 87 -2.39 2.14 9.29
N ALA A 88 -1.47 2.98 8.85
CA ALA A 88 -0.43 2.52 7.95
C ALA A 88 0.95 3.03 8.38
N ASP A 89 1.92 2.13 8.42
CA ASP A 89 3.33 2.45 8.53
C ASP A 89 3.87 2.81 7.15
N ILE A 90 3.38 2.11 6.12
CA ILE A 90 3.69 2.35 4.72
C ILE A 90 2.36 2.64 4.00
N LEU A 91 2.30 3.73 3.25
CA LEU A 91 1.10 4.11 2.53
C LEU A 91 1.36 4.18 1.03
N CYS A 92 0.62 3.40 0.26
CA CYS A 92 0.66 3.39 -1.19
C CYS A 92 -0.49 4.26 -1.71
N THR A 93 -0.16 5.43 -2.24
CA THR A 93 -1.18 6.44 -2.60
C THR A 93 -0.69 7.43 -3.65
N SER A 94 -1.61 8.11 -4.29
CA SER A 94 -1.38 9.32 -5.08
C SER A 94 -1.93 10.59 -4.40
N SER A 95 -2.51 10.46 -3.20
CA SER A 95 -3.20 11.54 -2.51
C SER A 95 -2.34 12.22 -1.45
N VAL A 96 -2.05 13.50 -1.64
CA VAL A 96 -1.37 14.33 -0.63
C VAL A 96 -2.21 14.45 0.64
N ARG A 97 -3.52 14.57 0.50
CA ARG A 97 -4.43 14.65 1.64
C ARG A 97 -4.37 13.40 2.52
N ALA A 98 -4.35 12.23 1.89
CA ALA A 98 -4.26 10.96 2.62
C ALA A 98 -2.96 10.86 3.41
N ILE A 99 -1.85 11.32 2.85
CA ILE A 99 -0.56 11.33 3.53
C ILE A 99 -0.62 12.21 4.77
N ARG A 100 -1.25 13.38 4.68
CA ARG A 100 -1.41 14.29 5.83
C ARG A 100 -2.29 13.72 6.93
N GLU A 101 -3.36 13.03 6.55
CA GLU A 101 -4.31 12.47 7.53
C GLU A 101 -3.79 11.18 8.19
N ILE A 102 -3.16 10.30 7.43
CA ILE A 102 -2.70 9.00 7.93
C ILE A 102 -1.34 9.09 8.60
N GLU A 103 -0.48 9.99 8.13
CA GLU A 103 0.87 10.19 8.65
C GLU A 103 1.73 8.91 8.68
N PRO A 104 1.92 8.24 7.54
CA PRO A 104 2.75 7.05 7.47
C PRO A 104 4.23 7.39 7.65
N LYS A 105 5.04 6.38 7.94
CA LYS A 105 6.50 6.54 8.01
C LYS A 105 7.15 6.57 6.64
N LEU A 106 6.56 5.86 5.69
CA LEU A 106 7.06 5.73 4.33
C LEU A 106 5.90 5.80 3.34
N ILE A 107 6.11 6.48 2.22
CA ILE A 107 5.10 6.62 1.19
C ILE A 107 5.60 5.94 -0.08
N ILE A 108 4.76 5.10 -0.67
CA ILE A 108 4.98 4.57 -2.01
C ILE A 108 4.04 5.33 -2.95
N SER A 109 4.64 6.04 -3.92
CA SER A 109 3.86 6.83 -4.87
C SER A 109 3.13 5.91 -5.85
N MET A 110 1.82 6.10 -5.95
CA MET A 110 0.98 5.52 -7.00
C MET A 110 0.61 6.59 -8.02
N GLY A 111 1.54 7.51 -8.30
CA GLY A 111 1.37 8.70 -9.13
C GLY A 111 1.53 9.97 -8.30
N ASN A 112 1.54 11.11 -8.98
CA ASN A 112 1.59 12.44 -8.34
C ASN A 112 2.84 12.67 -7.46
N VAL A 113 3.98 12.10 -7.83
CA VAL A 113 5.22 12.26 -7.04
C VAL A 113 5.63 13.73 -6.94
N ASP A 114 5.48 14.51 -8.02
CA ASP A 114 5.85 15.93 -8.04
C ASP A 114 5.01 16.74 -7.05
N GLY A 115 3.71 16.46 -6.95
CA GLY A 115 2.83 17.10 -5.97
C GLY A 115 3.22 16.76 -4.55
N MET A 116 3.58 15.50 -4.29
CA MET A 116 4.03 15.07 -2.96
C MET A 116 5.30 15.77 -2.53
N VAL A 117 6.28 15.86 -3.42
CA VAL A 117 7.56 16.52 -3.14
C VAL A 117 7.34 18.01 -2.90
N ALA A 118 6.56 18.68 -3.76
CA ALA A 118 6.32 20.12 -3.67
C ALA A 118 5.47 20.49 -2.45
N ASP A 119 4.34 19.82 -2.25
CA ASP A 119 3.37 20.19 -1.21
C ASP A 119 3.77 19.75 0.19
N LEU A 120 4.43 18.58 0.30
CA LEU A 120 4.83 18.03 1.58
C LEU A 120 6.30 18.29 1.91
N LYS A 121 7.04 18.84 0.97
CA LYS A 121 8.50 19.11 1.09
C LYS A 121 9.28 17.85 1.47
N LEU A 122 8.92 16.73 0.82
CA LEU A 122 9.57 15.46 1.03
C LEU A 122 10.58 15.18 -0.08
N THR A 123 11.55 14.33 0.22
CA THR A 123 12.48 13.81 -0.79
C THR A 123 11.87 12.55 -1.41
N ALA A 124 12.20 12.31 -2.67
CA ALA A 124 11.75 11.12 -3.39
C ALA A 124 12.97 10.35 -3.92
N ARG A 125 12.87 9.03 -3.91
CA ARG A 125 13.86 8.14 -4.53
C ARG A 125 13.15 7.08 -5.34
N THR A 126 13.87 6.55 -6.35
CA THR A 126 13.35 5.51 -7.23
C THR A 126 14.02 4.18 -6.89
N GLU A 127 13.22 3.13 -6.76
CA GLU A 127 13.68 1.77 -6.48
C GLU A 127 12.92 0.78 -7.35
N LYS A 128 13.52 -0.37 -7.64
CA LYS A 128 12.81 -1.47 -8.30
C LYS A 128 11.84 -2.14 -7.35
N LYS A 129 12.24 -2.30 -6.10
CA LYS A 129 11.41 -2.85 -5.04
C LYS A 129 11.82 -2.28 -3.71
N LEU A 130 10.88 -2.27 -2.78
CA LEU A 130 11.13 -1.87 -1.41
C LEU A 130 11.22 -3.13 -0.55
N LYS A 131 12.34 -3.29 0.16
CA LYS A 131 12.53 -4.39 1.11
C LYS A 131 12.25 -3.88 2.52
N VAL A 132 11.36 -4.57 3.23
CA VAL A 132 11.02 -4.26 4.62
C VAL A 132 11.45 -5.43 5.49
N LYS A 133 12.49 -5.24 6.29
CA LYS A 133 13.03 -6.29 7.17
C LYS A 133 12.18 -6.41 8.44
N ASN A 134 11.84 -5.28 9.02
CA ASN A 134 10.97 -5.16 10.20
C ASN A 134 10.49 -3.72 10.31
N LEU A 135 9.62 -3.45 11.28
CA LEU A 135 9.06 -2.13 11.48
C LEU A 135 10.12 -1.07 11.78
N ASP A 136 11.15 -1.46 12.54
CA ASP A 136 12.23 -0.55 12.93
C ASP A 136 13.15 -0.17 11.77
N SER A 137 13.11 -0.91 10.66
CA SER A 137 13.92 -0.62 9.47
C SER A 137 13.35 0.53 8.63
N LEU A 138 12.14 1.00 8.93
CA LEU A 138 11.54 2.13 8.24
C LEU A 138 12.26 3.43 8.60
N PRO A 139 12.31 4.41 7.68
CA PRO A 139 13.08 5.63 7.93
C PRO A 139 12.51 6.45 9.09
N ALA A 140 13.40 7.10 9.85
CA ALA A 140 13.01 8.02 10.90
C ALA A 140 12.38 9.30 10.34
N THR A 141 12.81 9.71 9.14
CA THR A 141 12.25 10.85 8.42
C THR A 141 11.41 10.35 7.26
N LYS A 142 10.20 10.86 7.15
CA LYS A 142 9.26 10.51 6.09
C LYS A 142 9.86 10.75 4.70
N GLU A 143 9.74 9.78 3.81
CA GLU A 143 10.21 9.89 2.43
C GLU A 143 9.26 9.23 1.45
N VAL A 144 9.37 9.61 0.16
CA VAL A 144 8.57 9.06 -0.93
C VAL A 144 9.45 8.10 -1.75
N VAL A 145 8.93 6.92 -2.02
CA VAL A 145 9.57 5.92 -2.87
C VAL A 145 8.74 5.74 -4.14
N VAL A 146 9.40 5.85 -5.28
CA VAL A 146 8.81 5.56 -6.58
C VAL A 146 9.31 4.18 -7.01
N LEU A 147 8.40 3.22 -7.15
CA LEU A 147 8.73 1.88 -7.61
C LEU A 147 8.51 1.76 -9.12
N ASN A 148 9.46 1.13 -9.81
CA ASN A 148 9.35 0.96 -11.27
C ASN A 148 9.91 -0.37 -11.78
#